data_f9048236ff005d9dcdecfc46b5b786f0
#
_entry.id   f9048236ff005d9dcdecfc46b5b786f0
#
_cell.length_a   1.000
_cell.length_b   1.000
_cell.length_c   1.000
_cell.angle_alpha   90.00
_cell.angle_beta   90.00
_cell.angle_gamma   90.00
#
_symmetry.space_group_name_H-M   'P 1'
#
loop_
_entity.id
_entity.type
_entity.pdbx_description
1 polymer ?
#
loop_
_entity_poly.entity_id
_entity_poly.type
_entity_poly.pdbx_seq_one_letter_code
_entity_poly.pdbx_strand_id
1 'polypeptide(L)'
;VIYLGSFLLGILIPFGVIYINDLFDTKIKSRVDIERATTLPFLGEIPRLDTGVLLVENSSRSTTAEAMRIIRTNLEFLLNEVEEGTAKTIFLTSTYPKEGKTFVSVNLASIISQSNDKVLLIGADIRNPKLDDYMQLPQKGLTNFLADKTSAPINDFIVSSKEIPNLHVLPAGVIPPNPAELLMGSKLNIAFEELKS
;
A
#
# COMPACT_ATOMS: atom_id res chain seq x y z
N VAL A 1 -56.73 -21.23 6.11
CA VAL A 1 -55.81 -20.81 7.17
C VAL A 1 -54.46 -21.52 7.05
N ILE A 2 -54.40 -22.85 6.81
CA ILE A 2 -53.18 -23.63 6.74
C ILE A 2 -52.27 -23.14 5.59
N TYR A 3 -52.81 -22.93 4.39
CA TYR A 3 -52.02 -22.46 3.23
C TYR A 3 -51.41 -21.06 3.45
N LEU A 4 -52.15 -20.18 4.12
CA LEU A 4 -51.67 -18.84 4.44
C LEU A 4 -50.51 -18.89 5.45
N GLY A 5 -50.64 -19.75 6.44
CA GLY A 5 -49.57 -19.97 7.42
C GLY A 5 -48.30 -20.57 6.81
N SER A 6 -48.46 -21.56 5.92
CA SER A 6 -47.32 -22.15 5.20
C SER A 6 -46.63 -21.15 4.26
N PHE A 7 -47.38 -20.29 3.61
CA PHE A 7 -46.83 -19.23 2.74
C PHE A 7 -46.06 -18.20 3.56
N LEU A 8 -46.60 -17.75 4.69
CA LEU A 8 -45.90 -16.81 5.57
C LEU A 8 -44.62 -17.42 6.16
N LEU A 9 -44.65 -18.66 6.61
CA LEU A 9 -43.43 -19.34 7.08
C LEU A 9 -42.41 -19.55 5.97
N GLY A 10 -42.87 -19.85 4.76
CA GLY A 10 -41.99 -20.00 3.58
C GLY A 10 -41.23 -18.72 3.22
N ILE A 11 -41.77 -17.54 3.53
CA ILE A 11 -41.11 -16.26 3.34
C ILE A 11 -40.29 -15.89 4.57
N LEU A 12 -40.81 -16.03 5.76
CA LEU A 12 -40.17 -15.63 7.03
C LEU A 12 -38.86 -16.38 7.31
N ILE A 13 -38.80 -17.66 7.00
CA ILE A 13 -37.60 -18.48 7.28
C ILE A 13 -36.43 -18.03 6.40
N PRO A 14 -36.52 -17.95 5.05
CA PRO A 14 -35.40 -17.47 4.22
C PRO A 14 -35.00 -16.05 4.57
N PHE A 15 -35.97 -15.15 4.81
CA PHE A 15 -35.69 -13.77 5.19
C PHE A 15 -34.96 -13.69 6.54
N GLY A 16 -35.39 -14.48 7.52
CA GLY A 16 -34.70 -14.58 8.81
C GLY A 16 -33.26 -15.08 8.67
N VAL A 17 -33.03 -16.10 7.85
CA VAL A 17 -31.68 -16.62 7.60
C VAL A 17 -30.77 -15.57 6.94
N ILE A 18 -31.29 -14.85 5.92
CA ILE A 18 -30.54 -13.78 5.26
C ILE A 18 -30.22 -12.66 6.25
N TYR A 19 -31.20 -12.23 7.04
CA TYR A 19 -31.04 -11.19 8.05
C TYR A 19 -30.01 -11.56 9.11
N ILE A 20 -30.04 -12.79 9.62
CA ILE A 20 -29.08 -13.30 10.59
C ILE A 20 -27.67 -13.33 9.97
N ASN A 21 -27.53 -13.84 8.75
CA ASN A 21 -26.24 -13.84 8.06
C ASN A 21 -25.68 -12.43 7.85
N ASP A 22 -26.52 -11.47 7.50
CA ASP A 22 -26.09 -10.05 7.31
C ASP A 22 -25.70 -9.40 8.65
N LEU A 23 -26.39 -9.76 9.75
CA LEU A 23 -26.06 -9.27 11.09
C LEU A 23 -24.68 -9.73 11.57
N PHE A 24 -24.27 -10.95 11.19
CA PHE A 24 -22.95 -11.51 11.53
C PHE A 24 -21.86 -11.17 10.49
N ASP A 25 -22.21 -10.52 9.38
CA ASP A 25 -21.23 -10.12 8.37
C ASP A 25 -20.55 -8.82 8.79
N THR A 26 -19.35 -8.95 9.35
CA THR A 26 -18.52 -7.83 9.81
C THR A 26 -17.57 -7.29 8.71
N LYS A 27 -17.76 -7.70 7.45
CA LYS A 27 -16.89 -7.27 6.35
C LYS A 27 -17.24 -5.85 5.92
N ILE A 28 -16.20 -5.09 5.61
CA ILE A 28 -16.34 -3.77 4.98
C ILE A 28 -16.82 -3.97 3.54
N LYS A 29 -18.00 -3.46 3.22
CA LYS A 29 -18.63 -3.56 1.89
C LYS A 29 -18.67 -2.22 1.16
N SER A 30 -18.56 -1.13 1.90
CA SER A 30 -18.74 0.21 1.34
C SER A 30 -17.92 1.26 2.09
N ARG A 31 -17.75 2.43 1.45
CA ARG A 31 -17.17 3.62 2.06
C ARG A 31 -17.89 4.00 3.37
N VAL A 32 -19.22 3.86 3.41
CA VAL A 32 -20.01 4.23 4.59
C VAL A 32 -19.63 3.39 5.81
N ASP A 33 -19.26 2.12 5.62
CA ASP A 33 -18.83 1.25 6.71
C ASP A 33 -17.52 1.75 7.34
N ILE A 34 -16.60 2.26 6.51
CA ILE A 34 -15.33 2.86 6.96
C ILE A 34 -15.61 4.16 7.72
N GLU A 35 -16.42 5.06 7.16
CA GLU A 35 -16.74 6.35 7.76
C GLU A 35 -17.47 6.22 9.11
N ARG A 36 -18.23 5.13 9.31
CA ARG A 36 -18.83 4.79 10.59
C ARG A 36 -17.85 4.22 11.61
N ALA A 37 -16.84 3.49 11.13
CA ALA A 37 -15.88 2.81 11.98
C ALA A 37 -14.72 3.71 12.45
N THR A 38 -14.41 4.77 11.70
CA THR A 38 -13.27 5.65 12.00
C THR A 38 -13.54 7.09 11.59
N THR A 39 -12.85 8.02 12.26
CA THR A 39 -12.82 9.45 11.92
C THR A 39 -11.66 9.81 10.98
N LEU A 40 -10.87 8.82 10.57
CA LEU A 40 -9.75 9.05 9.67
C LEU A 40 -10.24 9.45 8.27
N PRO A 41 -9.51 10.30 7.55
CA PRO A 41 -9.90 10.73 6.21
C PRO A 41 -9.87 9.55 5.24
N PHE A 42 -10.93 9.43 4.46
CA PHE A 42 -11.04 8.44 3.39
C PHE A 42 -10.34 8.96 2.13
N LEU A 43 -9.28 8.27 1.70
CA LEU A 43 -8.47 8.69 0.55
C LEU A 43 -9.06 8.29 -0.80
N GLY A 44 -9.73 7.15 -0.87
CA GLY A 44 -10.31 6.65 -2.11
C GLY A 44 -10.50 5.14 -2.13
N GLU A 45 -11.07 4.66 -3.21
CA GLU A 45 -11.30 3.25 -3.49
C GLU A 45 -10.54 2.83 -4.74
N ILE A 46 -9.90 1.68 -4.70
CA ILE A 46 -9.22 1.09 -5.84
C ILE A 46 -9.99 -0.14 -6.27
N PRO A 47 -10.52 -0.18 -7.50
CA PRO A 47 -11.24 -1.34 -7.99
C PRO A 47 -10.31 -2.55 -8.06
N ARG A 48 -10.86 -3.73 -7.79
CA ARG A 48 -10.12 -4.99 -7.91
C ARG A 48 -9.75 -5.23 -9.36
N LEU A 49 -8.49 -5.54 -9.59
CA LEU A 49 -7.98 -5.96 -10.90
C LEU A 49 -7.97 -7.47 -10.98
N ASP A 50 -8.52 -8.00 -12.06
CA ASP A 50 -8.53 -9.44 -12.35
C ASP A 50 -7.24 -9.91 -13.02
N THR A 51 -6.43 -8.98 -13.51
CA THR A 51 -5.20 -9.28 -14.25
C THR A 51 -3.99 -8.58 -13.64
N GLY A 52 -3.04 -9.35 -13.22
CA GLY A 52 -1.60 -9.13 -13.08
C GLY A 52 -1.10 -7.80 -12.52
N VAL A 53 0.17 -7.64 -12.70
CA VAL A 53 0.94 -6.44 -12.37
C VAL A 53 0.57 -5.32 -13.35
N LEU A 54 -0.03 -4.23 -12.86
CA LEU A 54 -0.30 -3.03 -13.63
C LEU A 54 0.56 -1.90 -13.08
N LEU A 55 1.40 -1.33 -13.94
CA LEU A 55 2.01 -0.02 -13.68
C LEU A 55 1.13 1.04 -14.35
N VAL A 56 0.70 2.02 -13.58
CA VAL A 56 -0.10 3.12 -14.10
C VAL A 56 0.81 4.13 -14.79
N GLU A 57 0.69 4.22 -16.10
CA GLU A 57 1.36 5.24 -16.91
C GLU A 57 0.51 6.51 -16.99
N ASN A 58 1.14 7.66 -17.32
CA ASN A 58 0.46 8.94 -17.49
C ASN A 58 -0.67 8.89 -18.54
N SER A 59 -0.48 8.10 -19.58
CA SER A 59 -1.45 7.93 -20.68
C SER A 59 -2.58 6.96 -20.33
N SER A 60 -2.49 6.23 -19.23
CA SER A 60 -3.48 5.23 -18.82
C SER A 60 -4.81 5.87 -18.45
N ARG A 61 -5.88 5.47 -19.16
CA ARG A 61 -7.27 5.92 -18.91
C ARG A 61 -8.10 4.84 -18.20
N SER A 62 -7.45 3.89 -17.54
CA SER A 62 -8.18 2.86 -16.80
C SER A 62 -8.85 3.43 -15.54
N THR A 63 -9.91 2.78 -15.10
CA THR A 63 -10.60 3.13 -13.84
C THR A 63 -9.65 3.11 -12.65
N THR A 64 -8.69 2.18 -12.66
CA THR A 64 -7.66 2.07 -11.62
C THR A 64 -6.69 3.24 -11.65
N ALA A 65 -6.29 3.70 -12.85
CA ALA A 65 -5.42 4.87 -12.98
C ALA A 65 -6.10 6.12 -12.43
N GLU A 66 -7.39 6.28 -12.73
CA GLU A 66 -8.17 7.41 -12.22
C GLU A 66 -8.34 7.35 -10.70
N ALA A 67 -8.64 6.18 -10.15
CA ALA A 67 -8.71 5.97 -8.71
C ALA A 67 -7.38 6.34 -8.01
N MET A 68 -6.25 5.95 -8.59
CA MET A 68 -4.92 6.30 -8.05
C MET A 68 -4.63 7.81 -8.11
N ARG A 69 -5.07 8.51 -9.17
CA ARG A 69 -4.94 9.98 -9.27
C ARG A 69 -5.78 10.69 -8.20
N ILE A 70 -7.00 10.20 -7.94
CA ILE A 70 -7.85 10.73 -6.86
C ILE A 70 -7.17 10.53 -5.50
N ILE A 71 -6.64 9.34 -5.23
CA ILE A 71 -5.92 9.05 -3.98
C ILE A 71 -4.71 9.97 -3.85
N ARG A 72 -3.93 10.16 -4.91
CA ARG A 72 -2.79 11.09 -4.92
C ARG A 72 -3.25 12.50 -4.54
N THR A 73 -4.28 13.04 -5.19
CA THR A 73 -4.78 14.40 -4.93
C THR A 73 -5.23 14.56 -3.48
N ASN A 74 -5.96 13.59 -2.94
CA ASN A 74 -6.41 13.60 -1.55
C ASN A 74 -5.24 13.51 -0.56
N LEU A 75 -4.22 12.71 -0.92
CA LEU A 75 -3.00 12.60 -0.13
C LEU A 75 -2.18 13.89 -0.14
N GLU A 76 -2.01 14.52 -1.29
CA GLU A 76 -1.32 15.81 -1.43
C GLU A 76 -1.98 16.88 -0.55
N PHE A 77 -3.32 16.90 -0.50
CA PHE A 77 -4.06 17.81 0.36
C PHE A 77 -3.71 17.60 1.86
N LEU A 78 -3.62 16.35 2.32
CA LEU A 78 -3.23 16.03 3.70
C LEU A 78 -1.76 16.37 3.98
N LEU A 79 -0.90 16.21 2.99
CA LEU A 79 0.53 16.49 3.11
C LEU A 79 0.89 17.97 2.99
N ASN A 80 -0.07 18.84 2.66
CA ASN A 80 0.16 20.29 2.61
C ASN A 80 0.44 20.91 4.00
N GLU A 81 0.10 20.21 5.08
CA GLU A 81 0.43 20.63 6.43
C GLU A 81 1.91 20.36 6.81
N VAL A 82 2.60 19.56 6.02
CA VAL A 82 4.03 19.27 6.22
C VAL A 82 4.85 20.46 5.74
N GLU A 83 5.78 20.91 6.57
CA GLU A 83 6.64 22.06 6.34
C GLU A 83 7.42 21.94 5.02
N GLU A 84 7.47 23.04 4.25
CA GLU A 84 8.20 23.07 2.98
C GLU A 84 9.68 22.75 3.19
N GLY A 85 10.27 21.97 2.28
CA GLY A 85 11.66 21.54 2.39
C GLY A 85 11.89 20.28 3.23
N THR A 86 10.84 19.77 3.89
CA THR A 86 10.90 18.50 4.62
C THR A 86 10.43 17.34 3.75
N ALA A 87 11.17 16.22 3.76
CA ALA A 87 10.76 15.03 3.02
C ALA A 87 9.44 14.46 3.56
N LYS A 88 8.42 14.39 2.71
CA LYS A 88 7.11 13.84 3.04
C LYS A 88 7.18 12.32 3.06
N THR A 89 6.91 11.70 4.21
CA THR A 89 6.98 10.25 4.37
C THR A 89 5.59 9.64 4.45
N ILE A 90 5.32 8.66 3.60
CA ILE A 90 4.05 7.94 3.53
C ILE A 90 4.28 6.48 3.89
N PHE A 91 3.55 5.98 4.88
CA PHE A 91 3.59 4.59 5.31
C PHE A 91 2.34 3.85 4.85
N LEU A 92 2.52 2.76 4.06
CA LEU A 92 1.42 1.89 3.65
C LEU A 92 1.48 0.59 4.45
N THR A 93 0.39 0.29 5.12
CA THR A 93 0.23 -0.96 5.88
C THR A 93 -1.13 -1.59 5.60
N SER A 94 -1.31 -2.86 5.98
CA SER A 94 -2.58 -3.57 5.95
C SER A 94 -2.64 -4.63 7.03
N THR A 95 -3.85 -5.06 7.38
CA THR A 95 -4.09 -6.04 8.43
C THR A 95 -3.69 -7.44 8.01
N TYR A 96 -3.95 -7.79 6.76
CA TYR A 96 -3.67 -9.12 6.22
C TYR A 96 -2.68 -9.10 5.05
N PRO A 97 -1.98 -10.21 4.80
CA PRO A 97 -1.17 -10.36 3.59
C PRO A 97 -2.06 -10.37 2.34
N LYS A 98 -1.52 -9.94 1.20
CA LYS A 98 -2.18 -9.93 -0.12
C LYS A 98 -3.37 -8.96 -0.27
N GLU A 99 -3.47 -7.93 0.56
CA GLU A 99 -4.47 -6.86 0.44
C GLU A 99 -4.08 -5.76 -0.58
N GLY A 100 -2.98 -5.93 -1.29
CA GLY A 100 -2.55 -5.03 -2.35
C GLY A 100 -1.59 -3.91 -1.94
N LYS A 101 -0.97 -3.95 -0.74
CA LYS A 101 0.00 -2.94 -0.28
C LYS A 101 1.03 -2.57 -1.35
N THR A 102 1.75 -3.57 -1.86
CA THR A 102 2.80 -3.35 -2.86
C THR A 102 2.24 -2.77 -4.14
N PHE A 103 1.07 -3.24 -4.59
CA PHE A 103 0.38 -2.69 -5.74
C PHE A 103 0.09 -1.20 -5.58
N VAL A 104 -0.49 -0.82 -4.45
CA VAL A 104 -0.81 0.59 -4.14
C VAL A 104 0.47 1.41 -4.02
N SER A 105 1.49 0.92 -3.30
CA SER A 105 2.75 1.64 -3.10
C SER A 105 3.46 1.94 -4.42
N VAL A 106 3.60 0.94 -5.28
CA VAL A 106 4.30 1.07 -6.57
C VAL A 106 3.56 2.03 -7.49
N ASN A 107 2.23 1.87 -7.64
CA ASN A 107 1.44 2.71 -8.53
C ASN A 107 1.31 4.14 -8.01
N LEU A 108 1.19 4.34 -6.71
CA LEU A 108 1.17 5.68 -6.11
C LEU A 108 2.53 6.38 -6.30
N ALA A 109 3.64 5.68 -6.03
CA ALA A 109 4.99 6.20 -6.26
C ALA A 109 5.22 6.54 -7.74
N SER A 110 4.73 5.70 -8.67
CA SER A 110 4.77 5.96 -10.10
C SER A 110 4.04 7.26 -10.47
N ILE A 111 2.82 7.45 -9.98
CA ILE A 111 2.01 8.63 -10.31
C ILE A 111 2.60 9.90 -9.70
N ILE A 112 3.14 9.84 -8.48
CA ILE A 112 3.78 11.00 -7.85
C ILE A 112 5.05 11.39 -8.61
N SER A 113 5.90 10.42 -8.95
CA SER A 113 7.16 10.67 -9.68
C SER A 113 6.95 11.28 -11.07
N GLN A 114 5.80 11.00 -11.71
CA GLN A 114 5.42 11.57 -13.01
C GLN A 114 5.09 13.07 -12.95
N SER A 115 4.88 13.64 -11.76
CA SER A 115 4.68 15.07 -11.55
C SER A 115 5.97 15.86 -11.34
N ASN A 116 7.08 15.27 -11.69
CA ASN A 116 8.42 15.84 -11.56
C ASN A 116 8.96 15.88 -10.12
N ASP A 117 8.25 15.23 -9.18
CA ASP A 117 8.72 15.06 -7.81
C ASP A 117 9.75 13.92 -7.74
N LYS A 118 10.76 14.08 -6.89
CA LYS A 118 11.70 13.01 -6.58
C LYS A 118 11.04 12.06 -5.56
N VAL A 119 10.88 10.81 -5.93
CA VAL A 119 10.25 9.80 -5.08
C VAL A 119 11.22 8.69 -4.76
N LEU A 120 11.30 8.33 -3.48
CA LEU A 120 11.99 7.14 -3.02
C LEU A 120 10.97 6.10 -2.53
N LEU A 121 10.89 4.98 -3.22
CA LEU A 121 10.09 3.83 -2.81
C LEU A 121 10.96 2.87 -1.99
N ILE A 122 10.57 2.63 -0.73
CA ILE A 122 11.31 1.76 0.18
C ILE A 122 10.60 0.43 0.35
N GLY A 123 11.27 -0.65 0.00
CA GLY A 123 10.82 -2.03 0.22
C GLY A 123 11.01 -2.45 1.68
N ALA A 124 10.10 -2.04 2.57
CA ALA A 124 10.17 -2.36 4.00
C ALA A 124 9.57 -3.73 4.36
N ASP A 125 8.92 -4.43 3.44
CA ASP A 125 8.52 -5.83 3.63
C ASP A 125 9.70 -6.75 3.37
N ILE A 126 10.51 -6.95 4.42
CA ILE A 126 11.71 -7.81 4.37
C ILE A 126 11.42 -9.30 4.62
N ARG A 127 10.17 -9.66 4.92
CA ARG A 127 9.74 -11.05 5.12
C ARG A 127 9.31 -11.71 3.83
N ASN A 128 8.58 -10.96 3.01
CA ASN A 128 8.07 -11.45 1.73
C ASN A 128 8.08 -10.32 0.69
N PRO A 129 9.27 -9.85 0.30
CA PRO A 129 9.41 -8.74 -0.63
C PRO A 129 8.74 -9.07 -1.96
N LYS A 130 8.01 -8.09 -2.52
CA LYS A 130 7.23 -8.25 -3.75
C LYS A 130 7.44 -7.11 -4.75
N LEU A 131 8.41 -6.23 -4.51
CA LEU A 131 8.73 -5.16 -5.47
C LEU A 131 9.30 -5.71 -6.78
N ASP A 132 10.00 -6.84 -6.72
CA ASP A 132 10.56 -7.53 -7.90
C ASP A 132 9.48 -8.03 -8.87
N ASP A 133 8.24 -8.20 -8.41
CA ASP A 133 7.10 -8.54 -9.28
C ASP A 133 6.73 -7.36 -10.21
N TYR A 134 7.18 -6.13 -9.93
CA TYR A 134 6.82 -4.90 -10.65
C TYR A 134 7.98 -4.29 -11.45
N MET A 135 9.21 -4.50 -11.02
CA MET A 135 10.39 -3.91 -11.64
C MET A 135 11.64 -4.74 -11.39
N GLN A 136 12.64 -4.58 -12.25
CA GLN A 136 13.92 -5.28 -12.08
C GLN A 136 14.76 -4.61 -10.99
N LEU A 137 14.96 -5.30 -9.88
CA LEU A 137 15.71 -4.80 -8.73
C LEU A 137 16.93 -5.68 -8.42
N PRO A 138 18.02 -5.08 -7.88
CA PRO A 138 19.15 -5.85 -7.37
C PRO A 138 18.76 -6.57 -6.07
N GLN A 139 19.48 -7.65 -5.78
CA GLN A 139 19.28 -8.39 -4.53
C GLN A 139 19.84 -7.67 -3.29
N LYS A 140 20.60 -6.59 -3.47
CA LYS A 140 21.10 -5.76 -2.38
C LYS A 140 20.11 -4.64 -2.09
N GLY A 141 19.84 -4.40 -0.80
CA GLY A 141 18.87 -3.38 -0.38
C GLY A 141 18.91 -3.12 1.12
N LEU A 142 17.78 -2.74 1.69
CA LEU A 142 17.62 -2.35 3.08
C LEU A 142 18.19 -3.38 4.07
N THR A 143 17.89 -4.66 3.90
CA THR A 143 18.40 -5.70 4.82
C THR A 143 19.92 -5.81 4.79
N ASN A 144 20.53 -5.61 3.63
CA ASN A 144 21.98 -5.60 3.50
C ASN A 144 22.58 -4.40 4.25
N PHE A 145 22.00 -3.21 4.10
CA PHE A 145 22.40 -2.04 4.87
C PHE A 145 22.25 -2.26 6.37
N LEU A 146 21.10 -2.77 6.83
CA LEU A 146 20.83 -2.99 8.25
C LEU A 146 21.76 -4.05 8.87
N ALA A 147 22.09 -5.10 8.12
CA ALA A 147 22.98 -6.18 8.57
C ALA A 147 24.48 -5.85 8.45
N ASP A 148 24.81 -4.85 7.63
CA ASP A 148 26.21 -4.47 7.39
C ASP A 148 26.83 -3.87 8.65
N LYS A 149 28.05 -4.33 8.98
CA LYS A 149 28.87 -3.79 10.06
C LYS A 149 29.81 -2.68 9.59
N THR A 150 29.91 -2.49 8.28
CA THR A 150 30.67 -1.40 7.68
C THR A 150 29.82 -0.13 7.67
N SER A 151 30.46 1.03 7.62
CA SER A 151 29.76 2.34 7.59
C SER A 151 29.39 2.75 6.16
N ALA A 152 28.93 1.80 5.32
CA ALA A 152 28.48 2.13 3.98
C ALA A 152 27.23 3.02 4.06
N PRO A 153 27.16 4.11 3.30
CA PRO A 153 25.99 5.00 3.28
C PRO A 153 24.78 4.28 2.65
N ILE A 154 23.58 4.61 3.12
CA ILE A 154 22.35 3.99 2.60
C ILE A 154 22.14 4.27 1.11
N ASN A 155 22.66 5.37 0.62
CA ASN A 155 22.58 5.77 -0.79
C ASN A 155 23.21 4.74 -1.74
N ASP A 156 24.18 3.95 -1.29
CA ASP A 156 24.80 2.89 -2.12
C ASP A 156 23.84 1.73 -2.43
N PHE A 157 22.73 1.65 -1.72
CA PHE A 157 21.70 0.63 -1.89
C PHE A 157 20.47 1.13 -2.63
N ILE A 158 20.43 2.42 -2.99
CA ILE A 158 19.35 3.03 -3.76
C ILE A 158 19.63 2.89 -5.25
N VAL A 159 18.63 2.49 -6.01
CA VAL A 159 18.71 2.37 -7.46
C VAL A 159 17.64 3.23 -8.13
N SER A 160 17.94 3.80 -9.28
CA SER A 160 16.94 4.48 -10.10
C SER A 160 16.12 3.44 -10.88
N SER A 161 14.81 3.61 -10.90
CA SER A 161 13.94 2.78 -11.74
C SER A 161 14.26 3.02 -13.22
N LYS A 162 14.29 1.94 -14.00
CA LYS A 162 14.42 2.03 -15.45
C LYS A 162 13.08 2.24 -16.14
N GLU A 163 12.04 1.76 -15.47
CA GLU A 163 10.67 1.74 -15.97
C GLU A 163 9.92 3.05 -15.69
N ILE A 164 10.27 3.71 -14.57
CA ILE A 164 9.53 4.88 -14.08
C ILE A 164 10.50 6.05 -13.87
N PRO A 165 10.37 7.15 -14.64
CA PRO A 165 11.20 8.36 -14.47
C PRO A 165 11.05 8.98 -13.07
N ASN A 166 12.14 9.56 -12.54
CA ASN A 166 12.21 10.22 -11.23
C ASN A 166 11.87 9.34 -10.02
N LEU A 167 11.69 8.03 -10.22
CA LEU A 167 11.51 7.06 -9.14
C LEU A 167 12.85 6.42 -8.78
N HIS A 168 13.21 6.55 -7.50
CA HIS A 168 14.30 5.82 -6.89
C HIS A 168 13.73 4.72 -6.01
N VAL A 169 14.43 3.61 -5.90
CA VAL A 169 13.96 2.45 -5.11
C VAL A 169 15.08 2.00 -4.18
N LEU A 170 14.73 1.82 -2.93
CA LEU A 170 15.53 1.06 -1.98
C LEU A 170 14.88 -0.32 -1.83
N PRO A 171 15.42 -1.37 -2.49
CA PRO A 171 14.86 -2.71 -2.41
C PRO A 171 14.90 -3.26 -0.98
N ALA A 172 14.08 -4.25 -0.69
CA ALA A 172 14.14 -4.94 0.61
C ALA A 172 15.49 -5.63 0.84
N GLY A 173 16.10 -6.14 -0.22
CA GLY A 173 17.33 -6.94 -0.14
C GLY A 173 17.06 -8.42 0.14
N VAL A 174 18.07 -9.12 0.58
CA VAL A 174 18.01 -10.56 0.90
C VAL A 174 17.13 -10.78 2.14
N ILE A 175 16.27 -11.80 2.10
CA ILE A 175 15.42 -12.15 3.27
C ILE A 175 16.30 -12.61 4.42
N PRO A 176 16.30 -11.90 5.57
CA PRO A 176 17.14 -12.24 6.69
C PRO A 176 16.51 -13.37 7.54
N PRO A 177 17.30 -14.12 8.31
CA PRO A 177 16.77 -15.16 9.21
C PRO A 177 15.98 -14.58 10.40
N ASN A 178 16.26 -13.33 10.79
CA ASN A 178 15.66 -12.64 11.94
C ASN A 178 15.12 -11.26 11.58
N PRO A 179 14.08 -11.18 10.74
CA PRO A 179 13.60 -9.90 10.20
C PRO A 179 13.10 -8.92 11.27
N ALA A 180 12.46 -9.40 12.33
CA ALA A 180 11.94 -8.53 13.37
C ALA A 180 13.06 -7.83 14.16
N GLU A 181 14.09 -8.56 14.55
CA GLU A 181 15.24 -8.01 15.29
C GLU A 181 16.00 -6.97 14.44
N LEU A 182 16.13 -7.25 13.15
CA LEU A 182 16.81 -6.36 12.22
C LEU A 182 16.10 -4.99 12.10
N LEU A 183 14.77 -5.00 12.05
CA LEU A 183 13.96 -3.78 12.01
C LEU A 183 13.89 -3.03 13.35
N MET A 184 14.09 -3.72 14.47
CA MET A 184 14.12 -3.10 15.79
C MET A 184 15.47 -2.45 16.13
N GLY A 185 16.48 -2.66 15.30
CA GLY A 185 17.82 -2.10 15.47
C GLY A 185 17.86 -0.58 15.29
N SER A 186 18.75 0.10 16.03
CA SER A 186 18.95 1.55 15.92
C SER A 186 19.38 2.02 14.53
N LYS A 187 19.93 1.13 13.72
CA LYS A 187 20.40 1.44 12.36
C LYS A 187 19.27 1.79 11.40
N LEU A 188 18.05 1.31 11.66
CA LEU A 188 16.86 1.71 10.89
C LEU A 188 16.54 3.20 11.09
N ASN A 189 16.64 3.71 12.30
CA ASN A 189 16.42 5.14 12.57
C ASN A 189 17.47 6.00 11.86
N ILE A 190 18.73 5.57 11.88
CA ILE A 190 19.83 6.25 11.16
C ILE A 190 19.52 6.27 9.66
N ALA A 191 19.06 5.15 9.10
CA ALA A 191 18.66 5.06 7.71
C ALA A 191 17.60 6.10 7.34
N PHE A 192 16.55 6.23 8.14
CA PHE A 192 15.46 7.19 7.88
C PHE A 192 15.91 8.65 8.03
N GLU A 193 16.81 8.94 8.97
CA GLU A 193 17.36 10.31 9.10
C GLU A 193 18.26 10.67 7.91
N GLU A 194 19.10 9.75 7.43
CA GLU A 194 19.90 9.97 6.22
C GLU A 194 19.03 10.14 4.96
N LEU A 195 17.91 9.45 4.87
CA LEU A 195 17.01 9.53 3.71
C LEU A 195 16.13 10.79 3.69
N LYS A 196 15.97 11.48 4.83
CA LYS A 196 15.22 12.73 4.93
C LYS A 196 16.07 13.97 4.66
N SER A 197 17.40 13.85 4.78
CA SER A 197 18.36 14.93 4.53
C SER A 197 18.61 15.14 3.04
#